data_18212fbef3b116d1e49b3ebf9b6c9225
#
_entry.id   18212fbef3b116d1e49b3ebf9b6c9225
#
_cell.length_a   1.000
_cell.length_b   1.000
_cell.length_c   1.000
_cell.angle_alpha   90.00
_cell.angle_beta   90.00
_cell.angle_gamma   90.00
#
_symmetry.space_group_name_H-M   'P 1'
#
loop_
_entity.id
_entity.type
_entity.pdbx_description
1 polymer ?
#
loop_
_entity_poly.entity_id
_entity_poly.type
_entity_poly.pdbx_seq_one_letter_code
_entity_poly.pdbx_strand_id
1 'polypeptide(L)'
;QGQICVGCGEAQLAIRCENWDLRTKCVVTNRNPSGPVRGFGGQELKSALWPVLSAAMEKIHIDPVEFYKKNFVKTGDGYYWRDGAWWTSKVNYLDVMEKGAEVFGWRDKWKGWLIPTSVNGAKRTGVGVGIHGNADVGEDRSEAYVRLNPDGTAVIHACVSECGAG
;
A
#
# COMPACT_ATOMS: atom_id res chain seq x y z
N GLN A 1 7.13 14.71 -12.03
CA GLN A 1 8.32 14.16 -11.37
C GLN A 1 8.04 13.74 -9.92
N GLY A 2 7.35 14.57 -9.11
CA GLY A 2 7.09 14.30 -7.70
C GLY A 2 6.38 12.97 -7.42
N GLN A 3 5.35 12.65 -8.18
CA GLN A 3 4.53 11.45 -8.02
C GLN A 3 5.34 10.14 -8.16
N ILE A 4 6.25 10.06 -9.14
CA ILE A 4 7.11 8.89 -9.34
C ILE A 4 8.12 8.74 -8.20
N CYS A 5 8.67 9.86 -7.71
CA CYS A 5 9.61 9.83 -6.59
C CYS A 5 8.95 9.35 -5.29
N VAL A 6 7.72 9.77 -5.03
CA VAL A 6 6.94 9.29 -3.87
C VAL A 6 6.67 7.80 -3.99
N GLY A 7 6.21 7.33 -5.16
CA GLY A 7 5.97 5.92 -5.40
C GLY A 7 7.18 5.03 -5.12
N CYS A 8 8.38 5.48 -5.47
CA CYS A 8 9.62 4.74 -5.18
C CYS A 8 9.86 4.58 -3.68
N GLY A 9 9.63 5.63 -2.88
CA GLY A 9 9.73 5.55 -1.42
C GLY A 9 8.73 4.55 -0.84
N GLU A 10 7.53 4.49 -1.38
CA GLU A 10 6.47 3.63 -0.87
C GLU A 10 6.68 2.12 -1.11
N ALA A 11 7.57 1.71 -2.02
CA ALA A 11 7.94 0.30 -2.14
C ALA A 11 8.53 -0.24 -0.84
N GLN A 12 9.27 0.59 -0.12
CA GLN A 12 9.94 0.24 1.13
C GLN A 12 8.97 0.12 2.31
N LEU A 13 7.77 0.67 2.20
CA LEU A 13 6.80 0.69 3.30
C LEU A 13 6.14 -0.66 3.56
N ALA A 14 6.17 -1.56 2.58
CA ALA A 14 5.48 -2.84 2.70
C ALA A 14 6.45 -4.02 2.76
N ILE A 15 7.52 -4.00 1.97
CA ILE A 15 8.45 -5.11 1.84
C ILE A 15 9.76 -4.78 2.53
N ARG A 16 10.15 -5.62 3.47
CA ARG A 16 11.42 -5.54 4.17
C ARG A 16 12.56 -5.93 3.24
N CYS A 17 13.42 -4.98 2.91
CA CYS A 17 14.63 -5.20 2.14
C CYS A 17 15.69 -4.21 2.63
N GLU A 18 16.90 -4.71 2.89
CA GLU A 18 17.99 -3.88 3.39
C GLU A 18 18.63 -3.04 2.29
N ASN A 19 18.59 -3.53 1.05
CA ASN A 19 19.26 -2.88 -0.07
C ASN A 19 18.26 -2.62 -1.19
N TRP A 20 18.04 -1.35 -1.52
CA TRP A 20 17.18 -0.91 -2.57
C TRP A 20 17.96 -0.13 -3.64
N ASP A 21 17.82 -0.50 -4.89
CA ASP A 21 18.21 0.33 -6.05
C ASP A 21 16.95 0.61 -6.89
N LEU A 22 16.36 1.77 -6.68
CA LEU A 22 15.14 2.20 -7.34
C LEU A 22 15.47 3.24 -8.42
N ARG A 23 15.31 2.85 -9.67
CA ARG A 23 15.56 3.72 -10.82
C ARG A 23 14.29 3.94 -11.61
N THR A 24 13.85 5.18 -11.69
CA THR A 24 12.65 5.56 -12.41
C THR A 24 12.94 6.58 -13.50
N LYS A 25 12.19 6.49 -14.59
CA LYS A 25 12.23 7.48 -15.68
C LYS A 25 10.84 8.02 -15.92
N CYS A 26 10.71 9.33 -15.91
CA CYS A 26 9.50 10.00 -16.37
C CYS A 26 9.66 10.27 -17.87
N VAL A 27 8.76 9.72 -18.67
CA VAL A 27 8.79 9.86 -20.13
C VAL A 27 7.61 10.72 -20.57
N VAL A 28 7.88 11.75 -21.34
CA VAL A 28 6.85 12.56 -21.99
C VAL A 28 6.37 11.83 -23.24
N THR A 29 5.07 11.71 -23.39
CA THR A 29 4.43 11.05 -24.53
C THR A 29 3.38 11.97 -25.16
N ASN A 30 2.78 11.54 -26.28
CA ASN A 30 1.68 12.24 -26.93
C ASN A 30 0.31 12.08 -26.21
N ARG A 31 0.31 11.44 -25.04
CA ARG A 31 -0.87 11.33 -24.18
C ARG A 31 -0.97 12.52 -23.25
N ASN A 32 -2.15 12.75 -22.68
CA ASN A 32 -2.33 13.74 -21.65
C ASN A 32 -1.29 13.53 -20.52
N PRO A 33 -0.74 14.61 -19.96
CA PRO A 33 0.15 14.49 -18.81
C PRO A 33 -0.55 13.75 -17.67
N SER A 34 0.17 12.84 -17.03
CA SER A 34 -0.31 12.26 -15.78
C SER A 34 -0.31 13.33 -14.68
N GLY A 35 -1.37 13.33 -13.89
CA GLY A 35 -1.51 14.22 -12.74
C GLY A 35 -1.58 13.44 -11.43
N PRO A 36 -1.58 14.13 -10.30
CA PRO A 36 -1.76 13.50 -9.00
C PRO A 36 -3.08 12.73 -8.93
N VAL A 37 -3.02 11.48 -8.53
CA VAL A 37 -4.15 10.64 -8.21
C VAL A 37 -4.01 10.23 -6.75
N ARG A 38 -5.10 9.97 -6.07
CA ARG A 38 -5.11 9.43 -4.69
C ARG A 38 -4.13 8.26 -4.58
N GLY A 39 -3.21 8.30 -3.59
CA GLY A 39 -2.07 7.39 -3.46
C GLY A 39 -0.78 7.88 -4.10
N PHE A 40 -0.81 8.98 -4.83
CA PHE A 40 0.28 9.82 -5.30
C PHE A 40 1.56 9.09 -5.74
N GLY A 41 1.43 8.08 -6.61
CA GLY A 41 2.55 7.31 -7.16
C GLY A 41 2.74 5.92 -6.55
N GLY A 42 2.24 5.70 -5.33
CA GLY A 42 2.32 4.39 -4.69
C GLY A 42 1.54 3.31 -5.43
N GLN A 43 0.39 3.65 -5.96
CA GLN A 43 -0.45 2.72 -6.74
C GLN A 43 0.23 2.32 -8.05
N GLU A 44 0.80 3.28 -8.77
CA GLU A 44 1.47 3.05 -10.04
C GLU A 44 2.67 2.11 -9.86
N LEU A 45 3.46 2.33 -8.83
CA LEU A 45 4.58 1.45 -8.55
C LEU A 45 4.09 0.06 -8.13
N LYS A 46 3.13 -0.02 -7.23
CA LYS A 46 2.64 -1.29 -6.71
C LYS A 46 1.91 -2.11 -7.77
N SER A 47 1.19 -1.45 -8.70
CA SER A 47 0.57 -2.14 -9.83
C SER A 47 1.58 -2.77 -10.78
N ALA A 48 2.82 -2.30 -10.81
CA ALA A 48 3.90 -2.93 -11.54
C ALA A 48 4.67 -3.97 -10.70
N LEU A 49 4.90 -3.68 -9.42
CA LEU A 49 5.72 -4.51 -8.54
C LEU A 49 4.99 -5.80 -8.11
N TRP A 50 3.71 -5.72 -7.76
CA TRP A 50 3.01 -6.89 -7.24
C TRP A 50 2.85 -8.04 -8.25
N PRO A 51 2.56 -7.82 -9.53
CA PRO A 51 2.59 -8.90 -10.51
C PRO A 51 3.95 -9.60 -10.63
N VAL A 52 5.04 -8.84 -10.53
CA VAL A 52 6.40 -9.42 -10.57
C VAL A 52 6.66 -10.27 -9.33
N LEU A 53 6.29 -9.78 -8.15
CA LEU A 53 6.38 -10.56 -6.91
C LEU A 53 5.48 -11.81 -6.96
N SER A 54 4.27 -11.69 -7.51
CA SER A 54 3.37 -12.83 -7.67
C SER A 54 3.99 -13.90 -8.59
N ALA A 55 4.59 -13.51 -9.70
CA ALA A 55 5.28 -14.44 -10.58
C ALA A 55 6.50 -15.11 -9.90
N ALA A 56 7.19 -14.38 -9.02
CA ALA A 56 8.29 -14.95 -8.25
C ALA A 56 7.78 -15.95 -7.20
N MET A 57 6.71 -15.60 -6.48
CA MET A 57 6.06 -16.48 -5.49
C MET A 57 5.54 -17.77 -6.13
N GLU A 58 4.97 -17.67 -7.33
CA GLU A 58 4.52 -18.83 -8.11
C GLU A 58 5.69 -19.76 -8.45
N LYS A 59 6.81 -19.22 -8.93
CA LYS A 59 8.01 -20.00 -9.29
C LYS A 59 8.60 -20.78 -8.12
N ILE A 60 8.54 -20.22 -6.92
CA ILE A 60 9.05 -20.89 -5.71
C ILE A 60 7.96 -21.65 -4.95
N HIS A 61 6.75 -21.71 -5.51
CA HIS A 61 5.58 -22.41 -4.96
C HIS A 61 5.23 -21.99 -3.52
N ILE A 62 5.47 -20.75 -3.13
CA ILE A 62 5.11 -20.26 -1.80
C ILE A 62 3.69 -19.69 -1.78
N ASP A 63 2.97 -19.92 -0.67
CA ASP A 63 1.71 -19.24 -0.40
C ASP A 63 1.93 -17.72 -0.30
N PRO A 64 1.16 -16.88 -1.03
CA PRO A 64 1.31 -15.43 -0.97
C PRO A 64 1.18 -14.84 0.43
N VAL A 65 0.26 -15.32 1.25
CA VAL A 65 0.11 -14.87 2.64
C VAL A 65 1.37 -15.19 3.44
N GLU A 66 1.89 -16.40 3.31
CA GLU A 66 3.12 -16.80 3.99
C GLU A 66 4.35 -16.04 3.49
N PHE A 67 4.40 -15.72 2.20
CA PHE A 67 5.45 -14.86 1.65
C PHE A 67 5.42 -13.46 2.27
N TYR A 68 4.26 -12.83 2.30
CA TYR A 68 4.12 -11.50 2.88
C TYR A 68 4.39 -11.49 4.38
N LYS A 69 3.92 -12.49 5.13
CA LYS A 69 4.22 -12.62 6.56
C LYS A 69 5.72 -12.67 6.87
N LYS A 70 6.50 -13.28 6.00
CA LYS A 70 7.97 -13.33 6.14
C LYS A 70 8.66 -12.04 5.77
N ASN A 71 8.10 -11.30 4.80
CA ASN A 71 8.78 -10.19 4.15
C ASN A 71 8.18 -8.82 4.47
N PHE A 72 7.13 -8.74 5.29
CA PHE A 72 6.60 -7.44 5.68
C PHE A 72 7.56 -6.65 6.57
N VAL A 73 7.51 -5.35 6.36
CA VAL A 73 8.06 -4.37 7.28
C VAL A 73 7.37 -4.53 8.64
N LYS A 74 8.15 -4.64 9.70
CA LYS A 74 7.67 -4.77 11.07
C LYS A 74 7.70 -3.42 11.78
N THR A 75 6.92 -3.29 12.83
CA THR A 75 7.03 -2.13 13.72
C THR A 75 8.46 -2.03 14.26
N GLY A 76 9.09 -0.89 14.08
CA GLY A 76 10.48 -0.65 14.45
C GLY A 76 11.50 -0.85 13.31
N ASP A 77 11.13 -1.50 12.21
CA ASP A 77 11.99 -1.54 11.03
C ASP A 77 12.14 -0.12 10.47
N GLY A 78 13.34 0.22 10.07
CA GLY A 78 13.63 1.51 9.51
C GLY A 78 13.79 1.48 8.00
N TYR A 79 13.62 2.61 7.38
CA TYR A 79 13.83 2.84 5.97
C TYR A 79 14.26 4.27 5.69
N TYR A 80 14.95 4.49 4.57
CA TYR A 80 15.30 5.83 4.13
C TYR A 80 14.21 6.40 3.24
N TRP A 81 13.72 7.57 3.59
CA TRP A 81 12.80 8.31 2.76
C TRP A 81 13.54 9.05 1.63
N ARG A 82 12.80 9.57 0.67
CA ARG A 82 13.31 10.23 -0.54
C ARG A 82 14.29 11.39 -0.30
N ASP A 83 14.23 12.01 0.86
CA ASP A 83 15.13 13.10 1.30
C ASP A 83 16.37 12.61 2.03
N GLY A 84 16.51 11.29 2.16
CA GLY A 84 17.58 10.67 2.94
C GLY A 84 17.31 10.61 4.44
N ALA A 85 16.15 11.07 4.90
CA ALA A 85 15.77 10.96 6.30
C ALA A 85 15.46 9.50 6.67
N TRP A 86 15.91 9.09 7.86
CA TRP A 86 15.60 7.78 8.41
C TRP A 86 14.25 7.80 9.11
N TRP A 87 13.38 6.92 8.68
CA TRP A 87 12.05 6.77 9.25
C TRP A 87 11.88 5.37 9.85
N THR A 88 11.04 5.26 10.86
CA THR A 88 10.74 4.00 11.52
C THR A 88 9.28 3.63 11.30
N SER A 89 9.05 2.41 10.86
CA SER A 89 7.70 1.90 10.68
C SER A 89 6.96 1.78 12.01
N LYS A 90 5.70 2.23 12.04
CA LYS A 90 4.77 2.05 13.16
C LYS A 90 3.58 1.17 12.79
N VAL A 91 3.59 0.58 11.60
CA VAL A 91 2.50 -0.22 11.07
C VAL A 91 2.71 -1.69 11.37
N ASN A 92 1.67 -2.35 11.85
CA ASN A 92 1.66 -3.79 12.07
C ASN A 92 0.98 -4.52 10.89
N TYR A 93 1.69 -4.61 9.78
CA TYR A 93 1.19 -5.31 8.59
C TYR A 93 0.92 -6.79 8.84
N LEU A 94 1.67 -7.41 9.75
CA LEU A 94 1.56 -8.84 10.04
C LEU A 94 0.19 -9.18 10.62
N ASP A 95 -0.23 -8.48 11.66
CA ASP A 95 -1.53 -8.71 12.30
C ASP A 95 -2.69 -8.42 11.34
N VAL A 96 -2.56 -7.36 10.53
CA VAL A 96 -3.57 -7.03 9.51
C VAL A 96 -3.69 -8.15 8.48
N MET A 97 -2.57 -8.70 8.02
CA MET A 97 -2.57 -9.81 7.07
C MET A 97 -3.14 -11.09 7.70
N GLU A 98 -2.73 -11.43 8.91
CA GLU A 98 -3.20 -12.63 9.60
C GLU A 98 -4.70 -12.56 9.85
N LYS A 99 -5.17 -11.44 10.36
CA LYS A 99 -6.61 -11.21 10.61
C LYS A 99 -7.42 -11.20 9.32
N GLY A 100 -6.91 -10.54 8.28
CA GLY A 100 -7.53 -10.53 6.97
C GLY A 100 -7.64 -11.93 6.35
N ALA A 101 -6.57 -12.72 6.42
CA ALA A 101 -6.55 -14.09 5.92
C ALA A 101 -7.51 -15.01 6.70
N GLU A 102 -7.60 -14.85 8.02
CA GLU A 102 -8.53 -15.58 8.88
C GLU A 102 -9.99 -15.26 8.51
N VAL A 103 -10.37 -13.97 8.51
CA VAL A 103 -11.73 -13.53 8.22
C VAL A 103 -12.17 -13.90 6.80
N PHE A 104 -11.24 -13.82 5.84
CA PHE A 104 -11.51 -14.23 4.46
C PHE A 104 -11.67 -15.74 4.31
N GLY A 105 -11.12 -16.54 5.21
CA GLY A 105 -11.03 -18.00 5.10
C GLY A 105 -9.99 -18.44 4.06
N TRP A 106 -8.82 -17.82 4.08
CA TRP A 106 -7.76 -18.04 3.09
C TRP A 106 -7.38 -19.50 2.96
N ARG A 107 -7.16 -20.20 4.08
CA ARG A 107 -6.73 -21.59 4.10
C ARG A 107 -7.67 -22.56 3.37
N ASP A 108 -8.95 -22.26 3.41
CA ASP A 108 -9.97 -23.09 2.76
C ASP A 108 -10.15 -22.74 1.28
N LYS A 109 -9.89 -21.51 0.91
CA LYS A 109 -10.14 -20.98 -0.43
C LYS A 109 -8.94 -21.07 -1.36
N TRP A 110 -7.74 -20.83 -0.85
CA TRP A 110 -6.54 -20.91 -1.65
C TRP A 110 -6.10 -22.36 -1.83
N LYS A 111 -6.02 -22.81 -3.07
CA LYS A 111 -5.72 -24.21 -3.42
C LYS A 111 -4.33 -24.41 -4.03
N GLY A 112 -3.58 -23.32 -4.16
CA GLY A 112 -2.29 -23.29 -4.82
C GLY A 112 -2.28 -22.42 -6.08
N TRP A 113 -1.10 -22.20 -6.61
CA TRP A 113 -0.91 -21.40 -7.81
C TRP A 113 -1.59 -22.07 -9.01
N LEU A 114 -2.29 -21.25 -9.82
CA LEU A 114 -3.04 -21.65 -11.02
C LEU A 114 -4.19 -22.64 -10.76
N ILE A 115 -4.51 -22.92 -9.50
CA ILE A 115 -5.58 -23.82 -9.12
C ILE A 115 -6.80 -23.01 -8.71
N PRO A 116 -7.92 -23.12 -9.40
CA PRO A 116 -9.14 -22.40 -9.03
C PRO A 116 -9.72 -22.93 -7.72
N THR A 117 -10.25 -22.01 -6.90
CA THR A 117 -11.02 -22.33 -5.69
C THR A 117 -12.28 -23.12 -6.03
N SER A 118 -12.94 -22.75 -7.14
CA SER A 118 -14.13 -23.45 -7.65
C SER A 118 -14.22 -23.41 -9.16
N VAL A 119 -14.92 -24.42 -9.69
CA VAL A 119 -15.18 -24.58 -11.13
C VAL A 119 -16.67 -24.83 -11.31
N ASN A 120 -17.30 -24.02 -12.18
CA ASN A 120 -18.69 -24.20 -12.54
C ASN A 120 -18.84 -24.03 -14.08
N GLY A 121 -18.93 -25.14 -14.80
CA GLY A 121 -18.84 -25.15 -16.25
C GLY A 121 -17.56 -24.53 -16.78
N ALA A 122 -17.66 -23.51 -17.60
CA ALA A 122 -16.52 -22.75 -18.12
C ALA A 122 -15.96 -21.72 -17.13
N LYS A 123 -16.72 -21.36 -16.07
CA LYS A 123 -16.31 -20.36 -15.09
C LYS A 123 -15.29 -20.93 -14.11
N ARG A 124 -14.21 -20.21 -13.91
CA ARG A 124 -13.16 -20.48 -12.92
C ARG A 124 -13.13 -19.33 -11.93
N THR A 125 -13.15 -19.65 -10.64
CA THR A 125 -13.01 -18.66 -9.57
C THR A 125 -11.70 -18.88 -8.88
N GLY A 126 -10.88 -17.84 -8.79
CA GLY A 126 -9.63 -17.84 -8.04
C GLY A 126 -9.69 -16.83 -6.90
N VAL A 127 -8.74 -16.95 -5.99
CA VAL A 127 -8.52 -15.99 -4.91
C VAL A 127 -7.10 -15.45 -5.00
N GLY A 128 -6.92 -14.23 -4.57
CA GLY A 128 -5.63 -13.57 -4.51
C GLY A 128 -5.55 -12.63 -3.33
N VAL A 129 -4.36 -12.23 -2.97
CA VAL A 129 -4.08 -11.26 -1.93
C VAL A 129 -3.15 -10.19 -2.47
N GLY A 130 -3.42 -8.95 -2.15
CA GLY A 130 -2.55 -7.81 -2.39
C GLY A 130 -2.49 -6.96 -1.15
N ILE A 131 -1.41 -6.24 -1.00
CA ILE A 131 -1.25 -5.28 0.08
C ILE A 131 -1.06 -3.88 -0.47
N HIS A 132 -1.51 -2.92 0.28
CA HIS A 132 -1.23 -1.53 0.03
C HIS A 132 -0.81 -0.86 1.34
N GLY A 133 0.34 -0.23 1.34
CA GLY A 133 0.77 0.70 2.38
C GLY A 133 0.94 2.06 1.73
N ASN A 134 0.57 3.10 2.41
CA ASN A 134 0.79 4.47 1.99
C ASN A 134 1.44 5.24 3.13
N ALA A 135 2.42 6.05 2.82
CA ALA A 135 2.93 7.02 3.77
C ALA A 135 2.19 8.33 3.53
N ASP A 136 1.48 8.77 4.52
CA ASP A 136 1.03 10.14 4.58
C ASP A 136 2.11 10.95 5.31
N VAL A 137 2.89 11.67 4.53
CA VAL A 137 3.92 12.58 5.04
C VAL A 137 3.48 13.99 4.73
N GLY A 138 2.71 14.58 5.61
CA GLY A 138 2.43 15.99 5.63
C GLY A 138 3.45 16.71 6.54
N GLU A 139 4.16 17.67 6.01
CA GLU A 139 4.89 18.67 6.79
C GLU A 139 3.98 19.87 7.12
N ASP A 140 2.69 19.70 6.95
CA ASP A 140 1.73 20.78 6.96
C ASP A 140 1.33 21.16 8.39
N ARG A 141 1.22 22.47 8.59
CA ARG A 141 0.59 23.00 9.79
C ARG A 141 -0.90 22.83 9.68
N SER A 142 -1.49 22.18 10.65
CA SER A 142 -2.94 22.11 10.78
C SER A 142 -3.40 23.11 11.82
N GLU A 143 -4.37 23.92 11.45
CA GLU A 143 -5.02 24.87 12.35
C GLU A 143 -6.50 24.55 12.42
N ALA A 144 -7.06 24.61 13.61
CA ALA A 144 -8.47 24.51 13.83
C ALA A 144 -8.99 25.70 14.65
N TYR A 145 -10.10 26.25 14.24
CA TYR A 145 -10.80 27.31 14.95
C TYR A 145 -12.15 26.78 15.43
N VAL A 146 -12.43 26.95 16.72
CA VAL A 146 -13.69 26.55 17.36
C VAL A 146 -14.44 27.80 17.82
N ARG A 147 -15.65 27.99 17.33
CA ARG A 147 -16.55 29.05 17.77
C ARG A 147 -17.71 28.45 18.55
N LEU A 148 -17.90 28.93 19.77
CA LEU A 148 -19.08 28.62 20.57
C LEU A 148 -20.16 29.68 20.32
N ASN A 149 -21.38 29.25 20.06
CA ASN A 149 -22.52 30.12 19.87
C ASN A 149 -23.33 30.30 21.17
N PRO A 150 -24.06 31.39 21.33
CA PRO A 150 -24.87 31.65 22.53
C PRO A 150 -25.96 30.59 22.78
N ASP A 151 -26.39 29.87 21.75
CA ASP A 151 -27.38 28.78 21.82
C ASP A 151 -26.80 27.44 22.31
N GLY A 152 -25.49 27.41 22.65
CA GLY A 152 -24.78 26.21 23.10
C GLY A 152 -24.26 25.31 21.98
N THR A 153 -24.42 25.69 20.73
CA THR A 153 -23.80 24.97 19.60
C THR A 153 -22.35 25.38 19.39
N ALA A 154 -21.56 24.52 18.74
CA ALA A 154 -20.19 24.80 18.36
C ALA A 154 -20.00 24.63 16.86
N VAL A 155 -19.21 25.51 16.27
CA VAL A 155 -18.75 25.39 14.88
C VAL A 155 -17.24 25.18 14.87
N ILE A 156 -16.80 24.14 14.21
CA ILE A 156 -15.38 23.85 14.02
C ILE A 156 -15.01 24.17 12.57
N HIS A 157 -14.04 25.04 12.43
CA HIS A 157 -13.39 25.30 11.14
C HIS A 157 -12.04 24.62 11.14
N ALA A 158 -11.85 23.64 10.28
CA ALA A 158 -10.59 22.92 10.12
C ALA A 158 -10.31 22.70 8.64
N CYS A 159 -9.03 22.72 8.28
CA CYS A 159 -8.60 22.32 6.95
C CYS A 159 -8.38 20.81 6.94
N VAL A 160 -9.42 20.06 6.63
CA VAL A 160 -9.39 18.59 6.56
C VAL A 160 -9.83 18.18 5.17
N SER A 161 -8.97 17.45 4.49
CA SER A 161 -9.29 16.88 3.17
C SER A 161 -9.51 15.40 3.31
N GLU A 162 -10.69 14.92 2.93
CA GLU A 162 -10.93 13.47 2.80
C GLU A 162 -10.27 12.94 1.53
N CYS A 163 -9.14 12.29 1.70
CA CYS A 163 -8.42 11.61 0.60
C CYS A 163 -8.21 10.11 0.88
N GLY A 164 -8.89 9.58 1.88
CA GLY A 164 -8.85 8.16 2.27
C GLY A 164 -7.89 7.82 3.40
N ALA A 165 -7.35 8.82 4.05
CA ALA A 165 -6.50 8.62 5.21
C ALA A 165 -7.29 8.32 6.50
N GLY A 166 -8.59 8.50 6.47
CA GLY A 166 -9.49 8.26 7.60
C GLY A 166 -9.78 9.51 8.41
#